data_9b3dac4ef4c96f7bd2de9262af801797
#
_entry.id   9b3dac4ef4c96f7bd2de9262af801797
#
_cell.length_a   1.000
_cell.length_b   1.000
_cell.length_c   1.000
_cell.angle_alpha   90.00
_cell.angle_beta   90.00
_cell.angle_gamma   90.00
#
_symmetry.space_group_name_H-M   'P 1'
#
loop_
_entity.id
_entity.type
_entity.pdbx_description
1 polymer ?
#
loop_
_entity_poly.entity_id
_entity_poly.type
_entity_poly.pdbx_seq_one_letter_code
_entity_poly.pdbx_strand_id
1 'polypeptide(L)'
;MGGYGACDISNEVKPQTAALGFHVKSGWAAAVLLSGPVRSPQLFDVLRINLSDPRLAETRQPYHAAMGKLETDTRRINRRLRVVRRITQKSIATLLAGYQQNFKIRRAALVVGSKIDPRSIANAHIRAHALEGQLFRSVLEESLQAHRIRTDVLIERDAYARAAARLKRSSDNVKRPIENLGRSTPAAAGSWRAEQKLAAVAAWFALR
;
A
#
# COMPACT_ATOMS: atom_id res chain seq x y z
N MET A 1 8.10 -57.35 20.94
CA MET A 1 7.79 -55.98 21.39
C MET A 1 8.42 -55.05 20.41
N GLY A 2 7.65 -54.58 19.43
CA GLY A 2 8.12 -53.69 18.38
C GLY A 2 7.61 -52.27 18.69
N GLY A 3 8.55 -51.35 19.03
CA GLY A 3 8.25 -49.93 19.21
C GLY A 3 8.06 -49.26 17.86
N TYR A 4 6.88 -48.80 17.56
CA TYR A 4 6.62 -47.90 16.43
C TYR A 4 7.08 -46.50 16.81
N GLY A 5 8.22 -46.07 16.27
CA GLY A 5 8.67 -44.71 16.30
C GLY A 5 7.73 -43.85 15.44
N ALA A 6 6.97 -42.99 16.07
CA ALA A 6 6.20 -41.94 15.39
C ALA A 6 7.20 -40.97 14.76
N CYS A 7 7.34 -40.98 13.43
CA CYS A 7 7.97 -39.89 12.69
C CYS A 7 7.06 -38.68 12.74
N ASP A 8 7.35 -37.77 13.64
CA ASP A 8 6.75 -36.41 13.66
C ASP A 8 7.41 -35.59 12.56
N ILE A 9 6.85 -35.64 11.36
CA ILE A 9 7.24 -34.78 10.25
C ILE A 9 6.40 -33.51 10.34
N SER A 10 6.67 -32.68 11.34
CA SER A 10 6.24 -31.28 11.32
C SER A 10 7.06 -30.56 10.24
N ASN A 11 6.55 -30.61 9.01
CA ASN A 11 7.09 -29.86 7.88
C ASN A 11 6.75 -28.36 8.08
N GLU A 12 7.48 -27.67 8.94
CA GLU A 12 7.38 -26.21 9.11
C GLU A 12 7.76 -25.54 7.78
N VAL A 13 6.76 -25.20 6.99
CA VAL A 13 6.95 -24.41 5.76
C VAL A 13 7.48 -23.03 6.18
N LYS A 14 8.77 -22.78 5.93
CA LYS A 14 9.39 -21.50 6.26
C LYS A 14 8.69 -20.36 5.52
N PRO A 15 8.29 -19.29 6.24
CA PRO A 15 7.61 -18.16 5.64
C PRO A 15 8.40 -17.58 4.46
N GLN A 16 7.75 -17.45 3.31
CA GLN A 16 8.34 -16.91 2.10
C GLN A 16 8.55 -15.41 2.21
N THR A 17 9.68 -14.88 1.69
CA THR A 17 9.90 -13.44 1.64
C THR A 17 8.92 -12.80 0.67
N ALA A 18 8.26 -11.74 1.13
CA ALA A 18 7.30 -10.97 0.34
C ALA A 18 7.42 -9.48 0.62
N ALA A 19 6.86 -8.67 -0.27
CA ALA A 19 6.78 -7.23 -0.14
C ALA A 19 5.38 -6.72 -0.47
N LEU A 20 4.95 -5.69 0.25
CA LEU A 20 3.70 -4.98 0.00
C LEU A 20 3.95 -3.73 -0.85
N GLY A 21 3.07 -3.50 -1.79
CA GLY A 21 2.99 -2.25 -2.53
C GLY A 21 1.62 -1.62 -2.38
N PHE A 22 1.61 -0.30 -2.25
CA PHE A 22 0.38 0.45 -2.11
C PHE A 22 0.31 1.56 -3.14
N HIS A 23 -0.86 1.76 -3.75
CA HIS A 23 -1.19 3.00 -4.43
C HIS A 23 -2.20 3.77 -3.59
N VAL A 24 -1.77 4.88 -3.02
CA VAL A 24 -2.52 5.65 -2.02
C VAL A 24 -3.42 6.67 -2.70
N LYS A 25 -4.69 6.64 -2.37
CA LYS A 25 -5.73 7.59 -2.79
C LYS A 25 -6.40 8.21 -1.56
N SER A 26 -7.24 9.22 -1.78
CA SER A 26 -8.02 9.84 -0.69
C SER A 26 -8.97 8.83 -0.04
N GLY A 27 -8.67 8.45 1.19
CA GLY A 27 -9.46 7.55 2.02
C GLY A 27 -9.31 6.06 1.77
N TRP A 28 -8.48 5.61 0.83
CA TRP A 28 -8.24 4.20 0.55
C TRP A 28 -6.89 3.97 -0.14
N ALA A 29 -6.45 2.72 -0.23
CA ALA A 29 -5.32 2.34 -1.06
C ALA A 29 -5.59 1.00 -1.77
N ALA A 30 -5.08 0.86 -3.01
CA ALA A 30 -4.87 -0.45 -3.59
C ALA A 30 -3.64 -1.06 -2.91
N ALA A 31 -3.72 -2.32 -2.49
CA ALA A 31 -2.64 -3.07 -1.88
C ALA A 31 -2.36 -4.32 -2.72
N VAL A 32 -1.09 -4.59 -2.94
CA VAL A 32 -0.62 -5.77 -3.69
C VAL A 32 0.47 -6.45 -2.89
N LEU A 33 0.37 -7.76 -2.73
CA LEU A 33 1.42 -8.61 -2.18
C LEU A 33 2.14 -9.35 -3.30
N LEU A 34 3.44 -9.12 -3.44
CA LEU A 34 4.32 -9.89 -4.30
C LEU A 34 5.29 -10.74 -3.47
N SER A 35 5.55 -11.94 -3.94
CA SER A 35 6.52 -12.86 -3.34
C SER A 35 7.44 -13.46 -4.40
N GLY A 36 8.38 -14.32 -3.98
CA GLY A 36 9.30 -15.02 -4.87
C GLY A 36 10.54 -14.22 -5.28
N PRO A 37 11.27 -14.71 -6.28
CA PRO A 37 12.50 -14.05 -6.72
C PRO A 37 12.23 -12.69 -7.37
N VAL A 38 13.11 -11.71 -7.12
CA VAL A 38 13.03 -10.37 -7.75
C VAL A 38 13.01 -10.42 -9.28
N ARG A 39 13.65 -11.44 -9.88
CA ARG A 39 13.67 -11.60 -11.34
C ARG A 39 12.33 -12.08 -11.92
N SER A 40 11.55 -12.81 -11.13
CA SER A 40 10.26 -13.39 -11.51
C SER A 40 9.30 -13.31 -10.32
N PRO A 41 8.78 -12.10 -10.00
CA PRO A 41 7.87 -11.93 -8.89
C PRO A 41 6.54 -12.64 -9.17
N GLN A 42 5.95 -13.17 -8.13
CA GLN A 42 4.66 -13.83 -8.17
C GLN A 42 3.63 -12.97 -7.45
N LEU A 43 2.48 -12.77 -8.06
CA LEU A 43 1.35 -12.08 -7.45
C LEU A 43 0.61 -13.05 -6.54
N PHE A 44 0.55 -12.70 -5.26
CA PHE A 44 -0.18 -13.50 -4.29
C PHE A 44 -1.56 -12.93 -4.02
N ASP A 45 -1.66 -11.61 -3.82
CA ASP A 45 -2.93 -10.99 -3.44
C ASP A 45 -3.05 -9.56 -3.95
N VAL A 46 -4.31 -9.17 -4.17
CA VAL A 46 -4.73 -7.84 -4.63
C VAL A 46 -5.95 -7.40 -3.84
N LEU A 47 -5.79 -6.36 -3.06
CA LEU A 47 -6.84 -5.87 -2.17
C LEU A 47 -7.07 -4.37 -2.30
N ARG A 48 -8.23 -3.94 -1.87
CA ARG A 48 -8.50 -2.55 -1.53
C ARG A 48 -8.61 -2.43 -0.01
N ILE A 49 -7.82 -1.56 0.59
CA ILE A 49 -7.88 -1.27 2.02
C ILE A 49 -8.46 0.12 2.27
N ASN A 50 -9.24 0.27 3.32
CA ASN A 50 -9.77 1.55 3.74
C ASN A 50 -8.76 2.28 4.63
N LEU A 51 -8.54 3.57 4.34
CA LEU A 51 -7.74 4.49 5.16
C LEU A 51 -8.64 5.52 5.88
N SER A 52 -9.92 5.54 5.55
CA SER A 52 -10.96 6.36 6.18
C SER A 52 -12.18 5.49 6.49
N ASP A 53 -13.10 5.98 7.31
CA ASP A 53 -14.36 5.28 7.57
C ASP A 53 -15.32 5.49 6.39
N PRO A 54 -15.72 4.42 5.66
CA PRO A 54 -16.62 4.55 4.52
C PRO A 54 -18.02 5.09 4.87
N ARG A 55 -18.43 4.99 6.15
CA ARG A 55 -19.71 5.51 6.67
C ARG A 55 -19.64 6.99 7.04
N LEU A 56 -18.43 7.58 7.14
CA LEU A 56 -18.19 8.96 7.50
C LEU A 56 -17.47 9.68 6.35
N ALA A 57 -18.24 10.21 5.41
CA ALA A 57 -17.73 10.80 4.16
C ALA A 57 -16.67 11.90 4.42
N GLU A 58 -16.82 12.67 5.49
CA GLU A 58 -15.87 13.71 5.89
C GLU A 58 -14.49 13.19 6.29
N THR A 59 -14.35 11.89 6.57
CA THR A 59 -13.04 11.28 6.86
C THR A 59 -12.25 10.97 5.60
N ARG A 60 -12.91 10.92 4.44
CA ARG A 60 -12.26 10.78 3.14
C ARG A 60 -11.59 12.09 2.68
N GLN A 61 -12.17 13.21 3.07
CA GLN A 61 -11.65 14.56 2.76
C GLN A 61 -11.58 15.41 4.04
N PRO A 62 -10.71 15.05 5.00
CA PRO A 62 -10.74 15.64 6.34
C PRO A 62 -10.40 17.13 6.41
N TYR A 63 -9.75 17.65 5.38
CA TYR A 63 -9.42 19.08 5.29
C TYR A 63 -10.39 19.88 4.41
N HIS A 64 -11.46 19.26 3.90
CA HIS A 64 -12.50 20.00 3.17
C HIS A 64 -13.68 20.36 4.08
N ALA A 65 -14.12 21.61 3.96
CA ALA A 65 -15.42 22.11 4.41
C ALA A 65 -16.44 22.06 3.27
N ALA A 66 -17.68 22.51 3.54
CA ALA A 66 -18.70 22.61 2.51
C ALA A 66 -18.25 23.42 1.29
N MET A 67 -18.77 23.06 0.11
CA MET A 67 -18.44 23.69 -1.18
C MET A 67 -16.94 23.67 -1.55
N GLY A 68 -16.19 22.64 -1.10
CA GLY A 68 -14.79 22.49 -1.45
C GLY A 68 -13.83 23.50 -0.80
N LYS A 69 -14.27 24.26 0.19
CA LYS A 69 -13.42 25.19 0.94
C LYS A 69 -12.47 24.42 1.87
N LEU A 70 -11.37 25.06 2.24
CA LEU A 70 -10.49 24.53 3.28
C LEU A 70 -11.20 24.58 4.64
N GLU A 71 -11.20 23.46 5.37
CA GLU A 71 -11.70 23.41 6.76
C GLU A 71 -10.73 24.15 7.67
N THR A 72 -11.27 25.01 8.54
CA THR A 72 -10.50 25.82 9.49
C THR A 72 -10.80 25.44 10.96
N ASP A 73 -11.88 24.71 11.20
CA ASP A 73 -12.21 24.22 12.55
C ASP A 73 -11.25 23.09 12.97
N THR A 74 -10.27 23.44 13.78
CA THR A 74 -9.27 22.52 14.30
C THR A 74 -9.88 21.34 15.06
N ARG A 75 -11.00 21.53 15.76
CA ARG A 75 -11.66 20.43 16.51
C ARG A 75 -12.26 19.42 15.55
N ARG A 76 -12.90 19.86 14.46
CA ARG A 76 -13.42 19.00 13.40
C ARG A 76 -12.31 18.25 12.69
N ILE A 77 -11.26 18.96 12.28
CA ILE A 77 -10.07 18.33 11.65
C ILE A 77 -9.52 17.25 12.58
N ASN A 78 -9.21 17.57 13.82
CA ASN A 78 -8.61 16.60 14.75
C ASN A 78 -9.49 15.36 14.99
N ARG A 79 -10.82 15.53 15.03
CA ARG A 79 -11.76 14.41 15.14
C ARG A 79 -11.67 13.49 13.91
N ARG A 80 -11.69 14.06 12.69
CA ARG A 80 -11.56 13.31 11.43
C ARG A 80 -10.23 12.61 11.32
N LEU A 81 -9.12 13.27 11.70
CA LEU A 81 -7.78 12.71 11.71
C LEU A 81 -7.64 11.50 12.64
N ARG A 82 -8.25 11.56 13.84
CA ARG A 82 -8.26 10.40 14.76
C ARG A 82 -8.96 9.18 14.13
N VAL A 83 -10.07 9.41 13.43
CA VAL A 83 -10.78 8.33 12.73
C VAL A 83 -9.90 7.75 11.62
N VAL A 84 -9.28 8.58 10.79
CA VAL A 84 -8.37 8.14 9.72
C VAL A 84 -7.24 7.29 10.27
N ARG A 85 -6.55 7.75 11.32
CA ARG A 85 -5.47 6.97 11.96
C ARG A 85 -5.96 5.60 12.44
N ARG A 86 -7.07 5.58 13.20
CA ARG A 86 -7.64 4.33 13.72
C ARG A 86 -8.02 3.34 12.62
N ILE A 87 -8.67 3.80 11.56
CA ILE A 87 -9.09 2.93 10.44
C ILE A 87 -7.87 2.40 9.70
N THR A 88 -6.88 3.26 9.41
CA THR A 88 -5.64 2.85 8.75
C THR A 88 -4.88 1.79 9.56
N GLN A 89 -4.70 2.03 10.86
CA GLN A 89 -4.05 1.06 11.76
C GLN A 89 -4.79 -0.29 11.77
N LYS A 90 -6.11 -0.28 11.89
CA LYS A 90 -6.93 -1.50 11.85
C LYS A 90 -6.79 -2.23 10.51
N SER A 91 -6.85 -1.50 9.39
CA SER A 91 -6.72 -2.09 8.05
C SER A 91 -5.36 -2.74 7.85
N ILE A 92 -4.27 -2.10 8.29
CA ILE A 92 -2.91 -2.65 8.18
C ILE A 92 -2.73 -3.85 9.12
N ALA A 93 -3.20 -3.77 10.35
CA ALA A 93 -3.12 -4.90 11.29
C ALA A 93 -3.87 -6.13 10.75
N THR A 94 -5.08 -5.95 10.22
CA THR A 94 -5.88 -7.03 9.62
C THR A 94 -5.17 -7.62 8.38
N LEU A 95 -4.63 -6.75 7.49
CA LEU A 95 -3.90 -7.17 6.30
C LEU A 95 -2.68 -8.05 6.67
N LEU A 96 -1.88 -7.59 7.62
CA LEU A 96 -0.66 -8.29 8.04
C LEU A 96 -0.97 -9.60 8.78
N ALA A 97 -2.01 -9.64 9.60
CA ALA A 97 -2.45 -10.85 10.27
C ALA A 97 -2.84 -11.96 9.28
N GLY A 98 -3.45 -11.59 8.13
CA GLY A 98 -3.77 -12.54 7.07
C GLY A 98 -2.55 -13.16 6.38
N TYR A 99 -1.38 -12.52 6.47
CA TYR A 99 -0.17 -12.96 5.76
C TYR A 99 0.90 -13.58 6.65
N GLN A 100 0.86 -13.37 7.97
CA GLN A 100 1.96 -13.68 8.90
C GLN A 100 2.37 -15.16 8.94
N GLN A 101 1.44 -16.08 8.63
CA GLN A 101 1.75 -17.51 8.63
C GLN A 101 2.57 -17.93 7.40
N ASN A 102 2.31 -17.31 6.25
CA ASN A 102 2.89 -17.72 4.97
C ASN A 102 4.03 -16.82 4.51
N PHE A 103 4.06 -15.56 4.99
CA PHE A 103 4.99 -14.56 4.46
C PHE A 103 5.73 -13.79 5.54
N LYS A 104 7.02 -13.53 5.25
CA LYS A 104 7.86 -12.62 5.99
C LYS A 104 7.93 -11.29 5.24
N ILE A 105 7.15 -10.31 5.69
CA ILE A 105 7.08 -8.99 5.09
C ILE A 105 7.92 -8.02 5.91
N ARG A 106 9.00 -7.49 5.33
CA ARG A 106 9.89 -6.52 5.98
C ARG A 106 9.95 -5.18 5.26
N ARG A 107 9.43 -5.13 4.05
CA ARG A 107 9.47 -3.95 3.19
C ARG A 107 8.14 -3.72 2.52
N ALA A 108 7.83 -2.44 2.33
CA ALA A 108 6.71 -1.98 1.52
C ALA A 108 7.14 -0.74 0.72
N ALA A 109 6.42 -0.45 -0.35
CA ALA A 109 6.54 0.85 -1.01
C ALA A 109 5.16 1.42 -1.32
N LEU A 110 5.08 2.75 -1.27
CA LEU A 110 3.87 3.51 -1.52
C LEU A 110 4.04 4.31 -2.81
N VAL A 111 3.05 4.27 -3.69
CA VAL A 111 2.91 5.22 -4.79
C VAL A 111 1.91 6.28 -4.38
N VAL A 112 2.29 7.55 -4.53
CA VAL A 112 1.47 8.73 -4.19
C VAL A 112 1.46 9.71 -5.37
N GLY A 113 0.40 10.53 -5.48
CA GLY A 113 0.27 11.51 -6.57
C GLY A 113 1.39 12.55 -6.54
N SER A 114 1.70 13.10 -5.37
CA SER A 114 2.75 14.11 -5.19
C SER A 114 3.35 14.12 -3.78
N LYS A 115 4.48 14.84 -3.64
CA LYS A 115 5.12 15.16 -2.35
C LYS A 115 5.26 16.67 -2.14
N ILE A 116 4.39 17.47 -2.75
CA ILE A 116 4.41 18.92 -2.63
C ILE A 116 4.11 19.31 -1.18
N ASP A 117 4.85 20.28 -0.65
CA ASP A 117 4.56 20.86 0.67
C ASP A 117 3.26 21.67 0.57
N PRO A 118 2.21 21.33 1.33
CA PRO A 118 0.96 22.07 1.31
C PRO A 118 1.10 23.56 1.65
N ARG A 119 2.13 23.92 2.42
CA ARG A 119 2.39 25.32 2.82
C ARG A 119 2.82 26.18 1.63
N SER A 120 3.39 25.60 0.58
CA SER A 120 3.77 26.32 -0.63
C SER A 120 2.61 26.60 -1.59
N ILE A 121 1.40 26.11 -1.28
CA ILE A 121 0.24 26.21 -2.17
C ILE A 121 -0.66 27.36 -1.72
N ALA A 122 -0.79 28.40 -2.56
CA ALA A 122 -1.61 29.57 -2.30
C ALA A 122 -3.12 29.25 -2.34
N ASN A 123 -3.55 28.47 -3.33
CA ASN A 123 -4.97 28.12 -3.50
C ASN A 123 -5.43 27.19 -2.38
N ALA A 124 -6.45 27.62 -1.62
CA ALA A 124 -6.95 26.91 -0.44
C ALA A 124 -7.51 25.50 -0.76
N HIS A 125 -8.24 25.36 -1.88
CA HIS A 125 -8.78 24.07 -2.32
C HIS A 125 -7.66 23.08 -2.71
N ILE A 126 -6.69 23.53 -3.49
CA ILE A 126 -5.55 22.69 -3.88
C ILE A 126 -4.69 22.35 -2.64
N ARG A 127 -4.56 23.27 -1.69
CA ARG A 127 -3.88 23.05 -0.41
C ARG A 127 -4.59 21.95 0.41
N ALA A 128 -5.93 21.95 0.45
CA ALA A 128 -6.68 20.89 1.14
C ALA A 128 -6.37 19.51 0.55
N HIS A 129 -6.36 19.36 -0.76
CA HIS A 129 -5.96 18.10 -1.42
C HIS A 129 -4.52 17.69 -1.12
N ALA A 130 -3.59 18.64 -1.09
CA ALA A 130 -2.19 18.37 -0.75
C ALA A 130 -2.04 17.89 0.72
N LEU A 131 -2.78 18.50 1.66
CA LEU A 131 -2.86 18.08 3.06
C LEU A 131 -3.42 16.66 3.19
N GLU A 132 -4.45 16.32 2.44
CA GLU A 132 -5.03 14.97 2.40
C GLU A 132 -4.04 13.94 1.85
N GLY A 133 -3.37 14.25 0.74
CA GLY A 133 -2.33 13.41 0.18
C GLY A 133 -1.18 13.16 1.17
N GLN A 134 -0.75 14.20 1.89
CA GLN A 134 0.24 14.09 2.95
C GLN A 134 -0.26 13.23 4.11
N LEU A 135 -1.50 13.46 4.57
CA LEU A 135 -2.10 12.70 5.67
C LEU A 135 -2.15 11.21 5.37
N PHE A 136 -2.82 10.81 4.27
CA PHE A 136 -3.00 9.39 3.95
C PHE A 136 -1.68 8.65 3.73
N ARG A 137 -0.69 9.33 3.16
CA ARG A 137 0.67 8.81 3.09
C ARG A 137 1.25 8.60 4.49
N SER A 138 1.29 9.63 5.32
CA SER A 138 1.94 9.59 6.63
C SER A 138 1.31 8.56 7.57
N VAL A 139 -0.02 8.48 7.65
CA VAL A 139 -0.68 7.50 8.53
C VAL A 139 -0.46 6.05 8.06
N LEU A 140 -0.30 5.83 6.75
CA LEU A 140 0.03 4.51 6.23
C LEU A 140 1.49 4.15 6.53
N GLU A 141 2.44 5.09 6.34
CA GLU A 141 3.85 4.91 6.70
C GLU A 141 4.00 4.63 8.20
N GLU A 142 3.37 5.44 9.07
CA GLU A 142 3.36 5.25 10.53
C GLU A 142 2.82 3.88 10.93
N SER A 143 1.71 3.45 10.30
CA SER A 143 1.10 2.16 10.60
C SER A 143 2.00 0.97 10.20
N LEU A 144 2.66 1.04 9.04
CA LEU A 144 3.61 0.03 8.59
C LEU A 144 4.86 0.00 9.48
N GLN A 145 5.36 1.17 9.86
CA GLN A 145 6.53 1.31 10.73
C GLN A 145 6.26 0.71 12.13
N ALA A 146 5.06 0.87 12.68
CA ALA A 146 4.65 0.25 13.94
C ALA A 146 4.76 -1.28 13.90
N HIS A 147 4.62 -1.89 12.71
CA HIS A 147 4.84 -3.31 12.46
C HIS A 147 6.27 -3.65 11.98
N ARG A 148 7.25 -2.72 12.13
CA ARG A 148 8.66 -2.88 11.74
C ARG A 148 8.85 -3.12 10.24
N ILE A 149 7.94 -2.64 9.40
CA ILE A 149 8.03 -2.69 7.96
C ILE A 149 8.65 -1.39 7.44
N ARG A 150 9.80 -1.47 6.78
CA ARG A 150 10.45 -0.32 6.15
C ARG A 150 9.68 0.09 4.90
N THR A 151 9.48 1.40 4.73
CA THR A 151 8.71 1.95 3.61
C THR A 151 9.57 2.84 2.71
N ASP A 152 9.34 2.72 1.41
CA ASP A 152 9.83 3.64 0.38
C ASP A 152 8.63 4.35 -0.26
N VAL A 153 8.81 5.61 -0.70
CA VAL A 153 7.73 6.38 -1.36
C VAL A 153 8.15 6.75 -2.78
N LEU A 154 7.30 6.39 -3.73
CA LEU A 154 7.41 6.70 -5.15
C LEU A 154 6.34 7.73 -5.54
N ILE A 155 6.67 8.63 -6.45
CA ILE A 155 5.69 9.54 -7.07
C ILE A 155 5.10 8.84 -8.28
N GLU A 156 3.79 8.93 -8.46
CA GLU A 156 3.03 8.20 -9.49
C GLU A 156 3.64 8.35 -10.90
N ARG A 157 3.95 9.58 -11.32
CA ARG A 157 4.53 9.88 -12.65
C ARG A 157 5.88 9.18 -12.88
N ASP A 158 6.67 8.94 -11.83
CA ASP A 158 8.03 8.42 -11.92
C ASP A 158 8.14 6.95 -11.45
N ALA A 159 7.03 6.34 -11.00
CA ALA A 159 7.04 5.04 -10.33
C ALA A 159 7.68 3.94 -11.17
N TYR A 160 7.32 3.83 -12.45
CA TYR A 160 7.91 2.83 -13.35
C TYR A 160 9.40 3.07 -13.60
N ALA A 161 9.81 4.32 -13.82
CA ALA A 161 11.21 4.67 -14.06
C ALA A 161 12.07 4.38 -12.81
N ARG A 162 11.55 4.71 -11.62
CA ARG A 162 12.22 4.43 -10.34
C ARG A 162 12.34 2.92 -10.09
N ALA A 163 11.29 2.16 -10.38
CA ALA A 163 11.33 0.71 -10.27
C ALA A 163 12.32 0.10 -11.28
N ALA A 164 12.31 0.56 -12.52
CA ALA A 164 13.22 0.10 -13.56
C ALA A 164 14.70 0.33 -13.16
N ALA A 165 15.03 1.54 -12.70
CA ALA A 165 16.37 1.88 -12.24
C ALA A 165 16.81 0.98 -11.06
N ARG A 166 15.93 0.78 -10.04
CA ARG A 166 16.22 -0.07 -8.89
C ARG A 166 16.42 -1.54 -9.26
N LEU A 167 15.61 -2.03 -10.19
CA LEU A 167 15.64 -3.43 -10.65
C LEU A 167 16.71 -3.67 -11.73
N LYS A 168 17.43 -2.64 -12.17
CA LYS A 168 18.40 -2.66 -13.28
C LYS A 168 17.75 -3.21 -14.57
N ARG A 169 16.58 -2.69 -14.92
CA ARG A 169 15.78 -3.06 -16.09
C ARG A 169 15.37 -1.82 -16.89
N SER A 170 14.89 -2.00 -18.12
CA SER A 170 14.18 -0.93 -18.84
C SER A 170 12.75 -0.76 -18.30
N SER A 171 12.14 0.39 -18.53
CA SER A 171 10.74 0.63 -18.13
C SER A 171 9.77 -0.38 -18.76
N ASP A 172 9.99 -0.78 -20.01
CA ASP A 172 9.16 -1.78 -20.68
C ASP A 172 9.32 -3.17 -20.09
N ASN A 173 10.53 -3.52 -19.63
CA ASN A 173 10.82 -4.75 -18.91
C ASN A 173 10.26 -4.76 -17.47
N VAL A 174 9.67 -3.66 -17.00
CA VAL A 174 8.84 -3.58 -15.80
C VAL A 174 7.36 -3.60 -16.17
N LYS A 175 6.92 -2.83 -17.16
CA LYS A 175 5.52 -2.73 -17.57
C LYS A 175 4.92 -4.06 -18.00
N ARG A 176 5.57 -4.75 -18.94
CA ARG A 176 5.07 -6.04 -19.48
C ARG A 176 4.84 -7.10 -18.43
N PRO A 177 5.80 -7.42 -17.53
CA PRO A 177 5.56 -8.36 -16.43
C PRO A 177 4.42 -7.92 -15.52
N ILE A 178 4.31 -6.63 -15.16
CA ILE A 178 3.20 -6.12 -14.33
C ILE A 178 1.86 -6.35 -15.03
N GLU A 179 1.75 -6.13 -16.33
CA GLU A 179 0.52 -6.41 -17.08
C GLU A 179 0.17 -7.90 -17.10
N ASN A 180 1.19 -8.75 -17.27
CA ASN A 180 1.01 -10.20 -17.30
C ASN A 180 0.61 -10.79 -15.94
N LEU A 181 1.11 -10.24 -14.82
CA LEU A 181 0.73 -10.67 -13.47
C LEU A 181 -0.81 -10.67 -13.29
N GLY A 182 -1.48 -9.63 -13.78
CA GLY A 182 -2.93 -9.54 -13.66
C GLY A 182 -3.70 -10.51 -14.55
N ARG A 183 -3.09 -10.96 -15.66
CA ARG A 183 -3.74 -11.92 -16.58
C ARG A 183 -3.63 -13.36 -16.10
N SER A 184 -2.54 -13.68 -15.42
CA SER A 184 -2.20 -15.06 -15.00
C SER A 184 -2.64 -15.42 -13.59
N THR A 185 -3.19 -14.46 -12.83
CA THR A 185 -3.49 -14.67 -11.41
C THR A 185 -4.98 -14.47 -11.12
N PRO A 186 -5.70 -15.50 -10.62
CA PRO A 186 -7.12 -15.38 -10.25
C PRO A 186 -7.42 -14.25 -9.25
N ALA A 187 -6.49 -13.98 -8.33
CA ALA A 187 -6.61 -12.88 -7.36
C ALA A 187 -6.75 -11.48 -8.02
N ALA A 188 -6.31 -11.32 -9.27
CA ALA A 188 -6.43 -10.08 -10.04
C ALA A 188 -7.66 -10.04 -10.94
N ALA A 189 -8.45 -11.11 -11.01
CA ALA A 189 -9.58 -11.21 -11.93
C ALA A 189 -10.59 -10.06 -11.73
N GLY A 190 -10.83 -9.28 -12.80
CA GLY A 190 -11.74 -8.14 -12.80
C GLY A 190 -11.24 -6.84 -12.16
N SER A 191 -10.07 -6.82 -11.50
CA SER A 191 -9.58 -5.66 -10.74
C SER A 191 -8.20 -5.13 -11.14
N TRP A 192 -7.61 -5.59 -12.25
CA TRP A 192 -6.25 -5.20 -12.66
C TRP A 192 -6.22 -3.88 -13.45
N ARG A 193 -6.49 -2.78 -12.75
CA ARG A 193 -6.55 -1.41 -13.29
C ARG A 193 -5.26 -0.64 -12.96
N ALA A 194 -5.22 0.63 -13.28
CA ALA A 194 -4.05 1.49 -13.05
C ALA A 194 -3.57 1.49 -11.60
N GLU A 195 -4.50 1.51 -10.65
CA GLU A 195 -4.19 1.54 -9.22
C GLU A 195 -3.48 0.26 -8.76
N GLN A 196 -3.96 -0.91 -9.18
CA GLN A 196 -3.36 -2.19 -8.83
C GLN A 196 -2.01 -2.38 -9.52
N LYS A 197 -1.85 -1.93 -10.79
CA LYS A 197 -0.59 -1.97 -11.50
C LYS A 197 0.47 -1.11 -10.80
N LEU A 198 0.12 0.11 -10.35
CA LEU A 198 1.03 0.97 -9.61
C LEU A 198 1.37 0.40 -8.22
N ALA A 199 0.41 -0.21 -7.54
CA ALA A 199 0.69 -0.93 -6.30
C ALA A 199 1.64 -2.13 -6.55
N ALA A 200 1.46 -2.88 -7.64
CA ALA A 200 2.37 -3.98 -8.00
C ALA A 200 3.78 -3.50 -8.35
N VAL A 201 3.91 -2.36 -9.04
CA VAL A 201 5.22 -1.70 -9.28
C VAL A 201 5.90 -1.37 -7.94
N ALA A 202 5.14 -0.81 -6.98
CA ALA A 202 5.64 -0.51 -5.64
C ALA A 202 6.08 -1.79 -4.90
N ALA A 203 5.26 -2.85 -4.94
CA ALA A 203 5.61 -4.13 -4.33
C ALA A 203 6.89 -4.72 -4.93
N TRP A 204 7.03 -4.69 -6.26
CA TRP A 204 8.23 -5.18 -6.94
C TRP A 204 9.47 -4.34 -6.60
N PHE A 205 9.32 -3.02 -6.52
CA PHE A 205 10.38 -2.12 -6.05
C PHE A 205 10.87 -2.50 -4.64
N ALA A 206 9.97 -2.92 -3.75
CA ALA A 206 10.26 -3.27 -2.36
C ALA A 206 10.73 -4.73 -2.16
N LEU A 207 10.49 -5.62 -3.12
CA LEU A 207 10.78 -7.06 -3.06
C LEU A 207 12.30 -7.35 -3.18
N ARG A 208 13.13 -6.83 -2.24
CA ARG A 208 14.59 -6.99 -2.32
C ARG A 208 15.20 -7.39 -0.98
#